data_c188f00f0714d616c738f1e552e658a4
#
_entry.id   c188f00f0714d616c738f1e552e658a4
#
_cell.length_a   1.000
_cell.length_b   1.000
_cell.length_c   1.000
_cell.angle_alpha   90.00
_cell.angle_beta   90.00
_cell.angle_gamma   90.00
#
_symmetry.space_group_name_H-M   'P 1'
#
loop_
_entity.id
_entity.type
_entity.pdbx_description
1 polymer ?
#
loop_
_entity_poly.entity_id
_entity_poly.type
_entity_poly.pdbx_seq_one_letter_code
_entity_poly.pdbx_strand_id
1 'polypeptide(L)'
;MPLNLSRLIPFTLALLLCTITAHAGNWPNWRGPTQNGVSTETGIPAKFGPKQNVAWQLALPGPAGATPVVWGRQVFLTSINGQKLMLMCVGTDGKLRWQQQIGTGNKVVRGDEGNSASPSPVTDGKYVWAMMANGQVSCHTVAGKPVWNRDLRPVYGPFKIAFGSM
;
A
#
# COMPACT_ATOMS: atom_id res chain seq x y z
N MET A 1 -65.19 -20.78 37.48
CA MET A 1 -63.78 -21.22 37.61
C MET A 1 -63.10 -20.87 36.33
N PRO A 2 -62.32 -19.74 36.23
CA PRO A 2 -61.73 -19.32 34.97
C PRO A 2 -60.32 -19.89 34.81
N LEU A 3 -60.09 -20.45 33.63
CA LEU A 3 -58.79 -20.95 33.20
C LEU A 3 -57.81 -19.78 32.97
N ASN A 4 -56.65 -19.88 33.63
CA ASN A 4 -55.56 -18.96 33.55
C ASN A 4 -54.75 -19.31 32.33
N LEU A 5 -54.79 -18.48 31.27
CA LEU A 5 -53.96 -18.61 30.07
C LEU A 5 -52.60 -17.98 30.36
N SER A 6 -51.64 -18.80 30.74
CA SER A 6 -50.25 -18.40 30.90
C SER A 6 -49.66 -17.92 29.54
N ARG A 7 -49.17 -16.71 29.54
CA ARG A 7 -48.52 -16.01 28.41
C ARG A 7 -47.28 -16.78 27.97
N LEU A 8 -47.32 -17.35 26.79
CA LEU A 8 -46.12 -17.79 26.06
C LEU A 8 -45.39 -16.55 25.54
N ILE A 9 -44.29 -16.24 26.17
CA ILE A 9 -43.31 -15.23 25.65
C ILE A 9 -42.49 -15.95 24.59
N PRO A 10 -42.50 -15.51 23.31
CA PRO A 10 -41.58 -16.06 22.33
C PRO A 10 -40.16 -15.56 22.64
N PHE A 11 -39.29 -16.48 23.00
CA PHE A 11 -37.86 -16.27 23.12
C PHE A 11 -37.30 -16.07 21.69
N THR A 12 -37.26 -14.85 21.21
CA THR A 12 -36.55 -14.49 19.98
C THR A 12 -35.06 -14.53 20.29
N LEU A 13 -34.44 -15.66 19.96
CA LEU A 13 -32.98 -15.82 19.97
C LEU A 13 -32.40 -14.91 18.90
N ALA A 14 -31.97 -13.72 19.28
CA ALA A 14 -31.25 -12.83 18.42
C ALA A 14 -29.87 -13.47 18.16
N LEU A 15 -29.71 -14.12 17.01
CA LEU A 15 -28.45 -14.63 16.52
C LEU A 15 -27.56 -13.43 16.16
N LEU A 16 -26.68 -13.01 17.09
CA LEU A 16 -25.68 -12.01 16.86
C LEU A 16 -24.66 -12.61 15.88
N LEU A 17 -24.85 -12.37 14.57
CA LEU A 17 -23.81 -12.66 13.57
C LEU A 17 -22.62 -11.75 13.86
N CYS A 18 -21.67 -12.25 14.63
CA CYS A 18 -20.35 -11.63 14.76
C CYS A 18 -19.65 -11.80 13.41
N THR A 19 -19.77 -10.82 12.53
CA THR A 19 -18.97 -10.77 11.31
C THR A 19 -17.51 -10.57 11.72
N ILE A 20 -16.76 -11.65 11.77
CA ILE A 20 -15.30 -11.60 11.91
C ILE A 20 -14.80 -10.97 10.62
N THR A 21 -14.57 -9.67 10.63
CA THR A 21 -13.85 -9.00 9.57
C THR A 21 -12.41 -9.47 9.65
N ALA A 22 -12.01 -10.37 8.75
CA ALA A 22 -10.60 -10.70 8.58
C ALA A 22 -9.88 -9.39 8.18
N HIS A 23 -9.18 -8.79 9.12
CA HIS A 23 -8.29 -7.68 8.84
C HIS A 23 -6.96 -8.27 8.40
N ALA A 24 -6.64 -8.09 7.13
CA ALA A 24 -5.29 -8.32 6.66
C ALA A 24 -4.32 -7.45 7.48
N GLY A 25 -3.22 -8.03 7.93
CA GLY A 25 -2.21 -7.34 8.71
C GLY A 25 -1.58 -6.18 7.92
N ASN A 26 -1.07 -5.20 8.63
CA ASN A 26 -0.31 -4.12 8.01
C ASN A 26 1.05 -4.65 7.50
N TRP A 27 1.47 -4.14 6.34
CA TRP A 27 2.78 -4.39 5.76
C TRP A 27 3.50 -3.05 5.54
N PRO A 28 4.06 -2.45 6.60
CA PRO A 28 4.44 -1.03 6.62
C PRO A 28 5.72 -0.70 5.88
N ASN A 29 6.52 -1.68 5.52
CA ASN A 29 7.80 -1.53 4.83
C ASN A 29 8.09 -2.74 3.93
N TRP A 30 9.16 -2.68 3.16
CA TRP A 30 9.57 -3.72 2.20
C TRP A 30 9.57 -5.15 2.76
N ARG A 31 10.03 -5.37 4.00
CA ARG A 31 10.10 -6.69 4.62
C ARG A 31 9.01 -6.93 5.68
N GLY A 32 7.99 -6.09 5.71
CA GLY A 32 6.84 -6.24 6.61
C GLY A 32 7.12 -5.82 8.05
N PRO A 33 6.17 -6.06 8.96
CA PRO A 33 6.19 -5.53 10.33
C PRO A 33 7.36 -6.05 11.18
N THR A 34 7.82 -7.26 10.90
CA THR A 34 8.94 -7.92 11.61
C THR A 34 10.27 -7.81 10.88
N GLN A 35 10.28 -7.16 9.71
CA GLN A 35 11.44 -6.97 8.84
C GLN A 35 12.15 -8.26 8.39
N ASN A 36 11.48 -9.39 8.46
CA ASN A 36 11.99 -10.70 8.05
C ASN A 36 11.40 -11.21 6.73
N GLY A 37 10.41 -10.48 6.17
CA GLY A 37 9.72 -10.85 4.92
C GLY A 37 8.69 -11.97 5.10
N VAL A 38 8.33 -12.32 6.33
CA VAL A 38 7.37 -13.40 6.62
C VAL A 38 6.05 -12.81 7.09
N SER A 39 4.95 -13.21 6.47
CA SER A 39 3.60 -12.91 6.90
C SER A 39 3.06 -14.01 7.80
N THR A 40 2.33 -13.62 8.84
CA THR A 40 1.57 -14.54 9.71
C THR A 40 0.14 -14.79 9.20
N GLU A 41 -0.22 -14.21 8.06
CA GLU A 41 -1.53 -14.38 7.44
C GLU A 41 -1.79 -15.84 7.08
N THR A 42 -3.02 -16.29 7.31
CA THR A 42 -3.49 -17.62 6.97
C THR A 42 -4.58 -17.56 5.90
N GLY A 43 -4.85 -18.70 5.23
CA GLY A 43 -5.89 -18.74 4.20
C GLY A 43 -5.49 -18.07 2.88
N ILE A 44 -4.21 -17.80 2.68
CA ILE A 44 -3.70 -17.24 1.44
C ILE A 44 -3.88 -18.25 0.30
N PRO A 45 -4.40 -17.87 -0.88
CA PRO A 45 -4.53 -18.77 -2.01
C PRO A 45 -3.18 -19.36 -2.42
N ALA A 46 -3.08 -20.69 -2.46
CA ALA A 46 -1.88 -21.37 -2.93
C ALA A 46 -1.73 -21.32 -4.48
N LYS A 47 -2.84 -21.04 -5.17
CA LYS A 47 -2.88 -20.91 -6.63
C LYS A 47 -3.47 -19.55 -7.00
N PHE A 48 -2.76 -18.78 -7.79
CA PHE A 48 -3.26 -17.54 -8.35
C PHE A 48 -2.65 -17.30 -9.74
N GLY A 49 -3.32 -16.49 -10.54
CA GLY A 49 -2.91 -16.18 -11.91
C GLY A 49 -3.77 -15.04 -12.46
N PRO A 50 -3.54 -14.58 -13.68
CA PRO A 50 -4.18 -13.37 -14.22
C PRO A 50 -5.70 -13.33 -14.16
N LYS A 51 -6.34 -14.52 -14.07
CA LYS A 51 -7.81 -14.67 -13.99
C LYS A 51 -8.24 -15.56 -12.83
N GLN A 52 -7.34 -15.90 -11.91
CA GLN A 52 -7.61 -16.80 -10.81
C GLN A 52 -7.17 -16.18 -9.48
N ASN A 53 -8.10 -16.08 -8.53
CA ASN A 53 -7.88 -15.50 -7.21
C ASN A 53 -7.31 -14.07 -7.24
N VAL A 54 -7.70 -13.28 -8.26
CA VAL A 54 -7.40 -11.85 -8.40
C VAL A 54 -8.67 -11.07 -8.10
N ALA A 55 -8.66 -10.27 -7.03
CA ALA A 55 -9.79 -9.44 -6.65
C ALA A 55 -9.95 -8.22 -7.58
N TRP A 56 -8.82 -7.63 -7.99
CA TRP A 56 -8.80 -6.46 -8.89
C TRP A 56 -7.42 -6.30 -9.53
N GLN A 57 -7.39 -5.50 -10.58
CA GLN A 57 -6.17 -5.05 -11.26
C GLN A 57 -6.26 -3.55 -11.51
N LEU A 58 -5.16 -2.84 -11.31
CA LEU A 58 -5.05 -1.41 -11.58
C LEU A 58 -3.86 -1.16 -12.51
N ALA A 59 -4.13 -0.55 -13.65
CA ALA A 59 -3.07 -0.08 -14.54
C ALA A 59 -2.37 1.12 -13.89
N LEU A 60 -1.04 1.05 -13.78
CA LEU A 60 -0.22 2.15 -13.29
C LEU A 60 0.14 3.09 -14.46
N PRO A 61 0.46 4.37 -14.17
CA PRO A 61 0.83 5.33 -15.21
C PRO A 61 2.15 5.01 -15.92
N GLY A 62 2.95 4.09 -15.36
CA GLY A 62 4.18 3.61 -15.94
C GLY A 62 4.90 2.62 -15.03
N PRO A 63 6.19 2.35 -15.26
CA PRO A 63 6.96 1.38 -14.50
C PRO A 63 6.96 1.66 -13.00
N ALA A 64 6.89 0.58 -12.20
CA ALA A 64 7.00 0.60 -10.76
C ALA A 64 7.84 -0.61 -10.34
N GLY A 65 8.97 -0.38 -9.69
CA GLY A 65 9.87 -1.45 -9.23
C GLY A 65 9.79 -1.68 -7.71
N ALA A 66 9.02 -0.84 -7.01
CA ALA A 66 8.92 -0.85 -5.56
C ALA A 66 8.00 -1.96 -5.05
N THR A 67 8.28 -2.50 -3.88
CA THR A 67 7.31 -3.28 -3.12
C THR A 67 6.24 -2.34 -2.56
N PRO A 68 4.95 -2.57 -2.87
CA PRO A 68 3.87 -1.82 -2.23
C PRO A 68 3.83 -2.06 -0.72
N VAL A 69 3.49 -1.03 0.05
CA VAL A 69 3.26 -1.15 1.50
C VAL A 69 1.79 -0.96 1.82
N VAL A 70 1.34 -1.63 2.87
CA VAL A 70 -0.08 -1.69 3.23
C VAL A 70 -0.29 -1.21 4.65
N TRP A 71 -1.28 -0.32 4.84
CA TRP A 71 -1.76 0.05 6.16
C TRP A 71 -3.27 0.19 6.16
N GLY A 72 -3.94 -0.62 6.95
CA GLY A 72 -5.39 -0.69 6.98
C GLY A 72 -5.97 -1.03 5.60
N ARG A 73 -6.76 -0.13 5.04
CA ARG A 73 -7.38 -0.28 3.71
C ARG A 73 -6.67 0.51 2.61
N GLN A 74 -5.41 0.85 2.80
CA GLN A 74 -4.61 1.65 1.88
C GLN A 74 -3.34 0.90 1.47
N VAL A 75 -3.02 0.98 0.19
CA VAL A 75 -1.81 0.45 -0.44
C VAL A 75 -1.04 1.64 -1.00
N PHE A 76 0.19 1.84 -0.56
CA PHE A 76 1.07 2.90 -1.04
C PHE A 76 2.15 2.31 -1.93
N LEU A 77 2.39 2.94 -3.06
CA LEU A 77 3.40 2.53 -4.03
C LEU A 77 3.96 3.72 -4.77
N THR A 78 5.12 3.53 -5.38
CA THR A 78 5.75 4.50 -6.26
C THR A 78 5.62 4.05 -7.71
N SER A 79 5.53 4.99 -8.64
CA SER A 79 5.46 4.73 -10.08
C SER A 79 6.04 5.90 -10.85
N ILE A 80 6.26 5.70 -12.13
CA ILE A 80 6.74 6.71 -13.08
C ILE A 80 5.57 7.11 -13.99
N ASN A 81 5.51 8.40 -14.33
CA ASN A 81 4.67 8.91 -15.41
C ASN A 81 5.54 9.79 -16.34
N GLY A 82 6.13 9.20 -17.37
CA GLY A 82 7.16 9.82 -18.17
C GLY A 82 8.38 10.20 -17.32
N GLN A 83 8.62 11.49 -17.11
CA GLN A 83 9.66 12.00 -16.23
C GLN A 83 9.19 12.30 -14.79
N LYS A 84 7.88 12.20 -14.54
CA LYS A 84 7.30 12.48 -13.23
C LYS A 84 7.47 11.27 -12.30
N LEU A 85 7.93 11.51 -11.09
CA LEU A 85 8.09 10.52 -10.04
C LEU A 85 6.87 10.62 -9.11
N MET A 86 6.11 9.55 -9.03
CA MET A 86 4.79 9.54 -8.40
C MET A 86 4.79 8.70 -7.13
N LEU A 87 4.16 9.21 -6.08
CA LEU A 87 3.69 8.44 -4.94
C LEU A 87 2.17 8.31 -5.07
N MET A 88 1.68 7.10 -4.90
CA MET A 88 0.27 6.76 -5.10
C MET A 88 -0.30 6.05 -3.89
N CYS A 89 -1.57 6.27 -3.62
CA CYS A 89 -2.36 5.50 -2.68
C CYS A 89 -3.55 4.86 -3.40
N VAL A 90 -3.66 3.56 -3.27
CA VAL A 90 -4.74 2.74 -3.81
C VAL A 90 -5.48 2.10 -2.64
N GLY A 91 -6.79 2.06 -2.68
CA GLY A 91 -7.57 1.31 -1.70
C GLY A 91 -7.44 -0.20 -1.90
N THR A 92 -7.67 -0.99 -0.86
CA THR A 92 -7.74 -2.46 -0.98
C THR A 92 -8.90 -2.94 -1.86
N ASP A 93 -9.76 -2.02 -2.31
CA ASP A 93 -10.80 -2.23 -3.32
C ASP A 93 -10.31 -1.96 -4.77
N GLY A 94 -9.01 -1.70 -4.96
CA GLY A 94 -8.40 -1.43 -6.25
C GLY A 94 -8.60 -0.02 -6.79
N LYS A 95 -9.24 0.89 -6.05
CA LYS A 95 -9.51 2.25 -6.50
C LYS A 95 -8.40 3.21 -6.11
N LEU A 96 -7.93 4.02 -7.06
CA LEU A 96 -7.01 5.11 -6.77
C LEU A 96 -7.66 6.09 -5.79
N ARG A 97 -7.00 6.36 -4.68
CA ARG A 97 -7.43 7.33 -3.66
C ARG A 97 -6.82 8.70 -3.93
N TRP A 98 -5.51 8.73 -4.13
CA TRP A 98 -4.77 9.92 -4.49
C TRP A 98 -3.44 9.55 -5.16
N GLN A 99 -2.87 10.51 -5.84
CA GLN A 99 -1.51 10.45 -6.37
C GLN A 99 -0.85 11.82 -6.23
N GLN A 100 0.44 11.82 -5.94
CA GLN A 100 1.25 13.03 -5.77
C GLN A 100 2.52 12.92 -6.61
N GLN A 101 2.83 13.97 -7.34
CA GLN A 101 4.14 14.10 -7.96
C GLN A 101 5.12 14.54 -6.87
N ILE A 102 6.12 13.74 -6.59
CA ILE A 102 7.15 14.01 -5.57
C ILE A 102 8.48 14.42 -6.18
N GLY A 103 8.59 14.35 -7.50
CA GLY A 103 9.78 14.80 -8.20
C GLY A 103 9.72 14.60 -9.71
N THR A 104 10.85 14.84 -10.34
CA THR A 104 11.09 14.65 -11.78
C THR A 104 12.46 14.05 -12.03
N GLY A 105 12.67 13.51 -13.22
CA GLY A 105 13.95 12.95 -13.65
C GLY A 105 14.02 11.45 -13.45
N ASN A 106 13.22 10.72 -14.21
CA ASN A 106 13.35 9.28 -14.29
C ASN A 106 14.67 8.87 -14.92
N LYS A 107 15.36 7.92 -14.31
CA LYS A 107 16.55 7.28 -14.85
C LYS A 107 16.31 5.77 -14.90
N VAL A 108 16.36 5.22 -16.09
CA VAL A 108 16.31 3.77 -16.30
C VAL A 108 17.73 3.21 -16.14
N VAL A 109 17.86 2.09 -15.46
CA VAL A 109 19.12 1.38 -15.28
C VAL A 109 19.00 0.02 -15.93
N ARG A 110 19.93 -0.33 -16.81
CA ARG A 110 19.99 -1.62 -17.50
C ARG A 110 18.64 -2.06 -18.07
N GLY A 111 18.04 -1.24 -18.92
CA GLY A 111 16.79 -1.59 -19.61
C GLY A 111 15.60 -1.76 -18.65
N ASP A 112 15.33 -2.97 -18.21
CA ASP A 112 14.17 -3.33 -17.39
C ASP A 112 14.48 -3.61 -15.90
N GLU A 113 15.76 -3.62 -15.51
CA GLU A 113 16.17 -3.99 -14.15
C GLU A 113 15.84 -2.95 -13.07
N GLY A 114 15.61 -1.69 -13.43
CA GLY A 114 15.29 -0.67 -12.45
C GLY A 114 14.97 0.69 -13.04
N ASN A 115 14.33 1.51 -12.23
CA ASN A 115 13.98 2.89 -12.55
C ASN A 115 13.96 3.74 -11.26
N SER A 116 13.72 5.05 -11.41
CA SER A 116 13.74 5.95 -10.26
C SER A 116 12.66 5.70 -9.22
N ALA A 117 11.63 4.89 -9.52
CA ALA A 117 10.58 4.47 -8.57
C ALA A 117 10.81 3.06 -8.00
N SER A 118 12.04 2.53 -8.05
CA SER A 118 12.37 1.23 -7.48
C SER A 118 12.43 1.20 -5.94
N PRO A 119 12.80 2.29 -5.21
CA PRO A 119 12.75 2.27 -3.76
C PRO A 119 11.34 2.10 -3.22
N SER A 120 11.17 1.21 -2.24
CA SER A 120 9.89 0.97 -1.60
C SER A 120 9.53 2.09 -0.63
N PRO A 121 8.27 2.56 -0.60
CA PRO A 121 7.82 3.48 0.42
C PRO A 121 7.77 2.80 1.80
N VAL A 122 7.61 3.60 2.85
CA VAL A 122 7.37 3.12 4.22
C VAL A 122 6.26 3.94 4.86
N THR A 123 5.54 3.36 5.82
CA THR A 123 4.47 4.04 6.53
C THR A 123 4.39 3.61 7.99
N ASP A 124 3.96 4.53 8.86
CA ASP A 124 3.60 4.27 10.25
C ASP A 124 2.08 4.34 10.50
N GLY A 125 1.29 4.48 9.41
CA GLY A 125 -0.16 4.63 9.46
C GLY A 125 -0.65 6.06 9.66
N LYS A 126 0.23 7.01 9.98
CA LYS A 126 -0.03 8.44 10.02
C LYS A 126 0.60 9.15 8.84
N TYR A 127 1.81 8.76 8.51
CA TYR A 127 2.60 9.30 7.42
C TYR A 127 3.02 8.19 6.45
N VAL A 128 3.33 8.58 5.24
CA VAL A 128 4.01 7.76 4.25
C VAL A 128 5.23 8.53 3.73
N TRP A 129 6.36 7.85 3.73
CA TRP A 129 7.61 8.37 3.19
C TRP A 129 7.96 7.61 1.92
N ALA A 130 8.41 8.35 0.94
CA ALA A 130 8.91 7.79 -0.30
C ALA A 130 10.26 8.42 -0.65
N MET A 131 11.21 7.59 -1.01
CA MET A 131 12.47 7.99 -1.60
C MET A 131 12.49 7.56 -3.06
N MET A 132 12.99 8.41 -3.93
CA MET A 132 13.24 8.06 -5.32
C MET A 132 14.73 7.83 -5.54
N ALA A 133 15.06 6.92 -6.45
CA ALA A 133 16.45 6.56 -6.70
C ALA A 133 17.33 7.73 -7.23
N ASN A 134 16.73 8.82 -7.64
CA ASN A 134 17.43 10.06 -8.01
C ASN A 134 17.72 10.99 -6.81
N GLY A 135 17.42 10.57 -5.57
CA GLY A 135 17.71 11.33 -4.35
C GLY A 135 16.60 12.28 -3.89
N GLN A 136 15.41 12.21 -4.47
CA GLN A 136 14.25 12.93 -3.95
C GLN A 136 13.56 12.13 -2.88
N VAL A 137 13.27 12.76 -1.73
CA VAL A 137 12.62 12.15 -0.57
C VAL A 137 11.42 13.01 -0.16
N SER A 138 10.30 12.39 0.10
CA SER A 138 9.08 13.09 0.50
C SER A 138 8.37 12.42 1.66
N CYS A 139 7.62 13.23 2.42
CA CYS A 139 6.70 12.78 3.46
C CYS A 139 5.31 13.35 3.18
N HIS A 140 4.32 12.49 3.26
CA HIS A 140 2.92 12.83 3.11
C HIS A 140 2.12 12.24 4.26
N THR A 141 0.98 12.80 4.59
CA THR A 141 0.00 12.09 5.41
C THR A 141 -0.57 10.92 4.61
N VAL A 142 -1.10 9.90 5.29
CA VAL A 142 -1.80 8.79 4.60
C VAL A 142 -3.02 9.24 3.79
N ALA A 143 -3.54 10.46 4.06
CA ALA A 143 -4.58 11.11 3.26
C ALA A 143 -4.04 11.84 2.01
N GLY A 144 -2.73 11.81 1.75
CA GLY A 144 -2.09 12.39 0.57
C GLY A 144 -1.68 13.85 0.70
N LYS A 145 -1.86 14.50 1.89
CA LYS A 145 -1.41 15.88 2.10
C LYS A 145 0.11 15.94 2.21
N PRO A 146 0.81 16.74 1.38
CA PRO A 146 2.26 16.92 1.51
C PRO A 146 2.62 17.51 2.89
N VAL A 147 3.68 16.96 3.51
CA VAL A 147 4.27 17.46 4.77
C VAL A 147 5.59 18.14 4.47
N TRP A 148 6.48 17.46 3.77
CA TRP A 148 7.73 18.01 3.28
C TRP A 148 8.24 17.22 2.06
N ASN A 149 9.13 17.87 1.30
CA ASN A 149 9.90 17.28 0.20
C ASN A 149 11.34 17.77 0.30
N ARG A 150 12.31 16.90 0.01
CA ARG A 150 13.75 17.18 0.03
C ARG A 150 14.42 16.60 -1.18
N ASP A 151 15.31 17.36 -1.75
CA ASP A 151 16.27 16.90 -2.75
C ASP A 151 17.63 16.71 -2.04
N LEU A 152 18.13 15.50 -2.04
CA LEU A 152 19.39 15.17 -1.38
C LEU A 152 20.62 15.48 -2.23
N ARG A 153 20.45 15.71 -3.55
CA ARG A 153 21.55 15.95 -4.49
C ARG A 153 22.41 17.18 -4.19
N PRO A 154 21.86 18.31 -3.72
CA PRO A 154 22.68 19.46 -3.35
C PRO A 154 23.65 19.19 -2.20
N VAL A 155 23.33 18.22 -1.33
CA VAL A 155 24.17 17.88 -0.15
C VAL A 155 25.12 16.73 -0.46
N TYR A 156 24.64 15.69 -1.16
CA TYR A 156 25.37 14.43 -1.36
C TYR A 156 25.85 14.21 -2.78
N GLY A 157 25.59 15.16 -3.67
CA GLY A 157 25.88 15.02 -5.10
C GLY A 157 24.87 14.12 -5.83
N PRO A 158 25.04 13.97 -7.15
CA PRO A 158 24.13 13.15 -7.97
C PRO A 158 24.27 11.67 -7.62
N PHE A 159 23.14 11.00 -7.47
CA PHE A 159 23.09 9.55 -7.29
C PHE A 159 23.49 8.87 -8.60
N LYS A 160 24.58 8.15 -8.60
CA LYS A 160 25.15 7.51 -9.81
C LYS A 160 24.36 6.29 -10.25
N ILE A 161 23.74 5.59 -9.30
CA ILE A 161 23.02 4.35 -9.51
C ILE A 161 21.58 4.58 -9.08
N ALA A 162 20.64 4.39 -10.01
CA ALA A 162 19.21 4.48 -9.71
C ALA A 162 18.65 3.17 -9.10
N PHE A 163 19.47 2.48 -8.28
CA PHE A 163 18.94 1.36 -7.51
C PHE A 163 18.10 1.87 -6.36
N GLY A 164 16.96 1.23 -6.19
CA GLY A 164 16.23 1.36 -4.97
C GLY A 164 17.09 0.84 -3.83
N SER A 165 17.33 1.68 -2.81
CA SER A 165 17.59 1.12 -1.50
C SER A 165 16.34 0.35 -1.10
N MET A 166 16.49 -0.91 -0.98
CA MET A 166 15.47 -1.78 -0.44
C MET A 166 15.38 -1.60 1.06
#